data_c5fec092ab4786fa17d84e6de3f69b1d
#
_entry.id   c5fec092ab4786fa17d84e6de3f69b1d
#
_cell.length_a   1.000
_cell.length_b   1.000
_cell.length_c   1.000
_cell.angle_alpha   90.00
_cell.angle_beta   90.00
_cell.angle_gamma   90.00
#
_symmetry.space_group_name_H-M   'P 1'
#
loop_
_entity.id
_entity.type
_entity.pdbx_description
1 polymer ?
#
loop_
_entity_poly.entity_id
_entity_poly.type
_entity_poly.pdbx_seq_one_letter_code
_entity_poly.pdbx_strand_id
1 'polypeptide(L)'
;TDSLIMLKITKFGGSSCASAEQFRKVKAIIEADPSRRFVVISAAGRKTPKDNKLTDLLYLCRAHIEYHVDCQPVFDLIKGRLLEIKNELGLDTPIEEELSRFREALPDLTIDDIASRGEYFTSRLMADFLGFPFVDAKDVVAMEFDGTFNFEKTTENLKGVLQKNSRFVMPGFYGTTPDGKIKVMTRGGSDISGSIL
;
A
#
# COMPACT_ATOMS: atom_id res chain seq x y z
N THR A 1 5.85 23.36 -30.28
CA THR A 1 5.62 21.90 -30.34
C THR A 1 5.60 21.38 -28.91
N ASP A 2 4.41 21.41 -28.30
CA ASP A 2 4.18 20.77 -27.00
C ASP A 2 4.34 19.27 -27.20
N SER A 3 5.47 18.73 -26.76
CA SER A 3 5.62 17.29 -26.64
C SER A 3 4.65 16.85 -25.53
N LEU A 4 3.59 16.17 -25.91
CA LEU A 4 2.74 15.45 -24.97
C LEU A 4 3.63 14.48 -24.17
N ILE A 5 3.97 14.87 -22.95
CA ILE A 5 4.64 13.96 -22.01
C ILE A 5 3.58 12.96 -21.58
N MET A 6 3.65 11.78 -22.15
CA MET A 6 2.78 10.68 -21.77
C MET A 6 3.22 10.18 -20.38
N LEU A 7 2.42 10.47 -19.37
CA LEU A 7 2.62 9.97 -18.02
C LEU A 7 2.08 8.52 -17.94
N LYS A 8 2.87 7.63 -17.37
CA LYS A 8 2.47 6.24 -17.17
C LYS A 8 2.23 5.95 -15.71
N ILE A 9 1.11 5.30 -15.46
CA ILE A 9 0.79 4.70 -14.17
C ILE A 9 1.18 3.24 -14.24
N THR A 10 1.96 2.79 -13.27
CA THR A 10 2.42 1.41 -13.21
C THR A 10 1.94 0.78 -11.90
N LYS A 11 1.27 -0.36 -12.01
CA LYS A 11 0.76 -1.11 -10.86
C LYS A 11 1.51 -2.41 -10.71
N PHE A 12 1.91 -2.73 -9.49
CA PHE A 12 2.56 -4.00 -9.14
C PHE A 12 1.69 -4.80 -8.17
N GLY A 13 1.43 -6.05 -8.50
CA GLY A 13 0.67 -6.98 -7.67
C GLY A 13 1.48 -7.55 -6.51
N GLY A 14 0.83 -8.32 -5.66
CA GLY A 14 1.43 -8.86 -4.42
C GLY A 14 2.66 -9.73 -4.66
N SER A 15 2.67 -10.58 -5.68
CA SER A 15 3.83 -11.42 -6.01
C SER A 15 5.06 -10.58 -6.42
N SER A 16 4.84 -9.43 -7.06
CA SER A 16 5.91 -8.50 -7.43
C SER A 16 6.45 -7.69 -6.25
N CYS A 17 5.78 -7.75 -5.11
CA CYS A 17 6.16 -7.05 -3.88
C CYS A 17 6.52 -8.02 -2.73
N ALA A 18 6.68 -9.31 -3.01
CA ALA A 18 6.76 -10.34 -1.99
C ALA A 18 8.12 -10.43 -1.27
N SER A 19 9.18 -9.87 -1.84
CA SER A 19 10.55 -9.99 -1.30
C SER A 19 11.44 -8.85 -1.77
N ALA A 20 12.60 -8.70 -1.16
CA ALA A 20 13.63 -7.74 -1.59
C ALA A 20 14.06 -7.98 -3.05
N GLU A 21 14.19 -9.23 -3.47
CA GLU A 21 14.51 -9.58 -4.85
C GLU A 21 13.46 -9.03 -5.82
N GLN A 22 12.17 -9.19 -5.49
CA GLN A 22 11.08 -8.66 -6.30
C GLN A 22 11.07 -7.13 -6.31
N PHE A 23 11.37 -6.48 -5.20
CA PHE A 23 11.55 -5.03 -5.14
C PHE A 23 12.63 -4.54 -6.10
N ARG A 24 13.76 -5.24 -6.19
CA ARG A 24 14.83 -4.92 -7.14
C ARG A 24 14.35 -5.02 -8.59
N LYS A 25 13.53 -6.02 -8.92
CA LYS A 25 12.92 -6.15 -10.25
C LYS A 25 11.97 -5.00 -10.56
N VAL A 26 11.14 -4.60 -9.59
CA VAL A 26 10.26 -3.43 -9.71
C VAL A 26 11.07 -2.17 -10.01
N LYS A 27 12.14 -1.94 -9.26
CA LYS A 27 13.01 -0.78 -9.46
C LYS A 27 13.62 -0.77 -10.86
N ALA A 28 14.11 -1.90 -11.34
CA ALA A 28 14.64 -2.02 -12.70
C ALA A 28 13.59 -1.66 -13.77
N ILE A 29 12.35 -2.11 -13.59
CA ILE A 29 11.25 -1.78 -14.50
C ILE A 29 10.94 -0.28 -14.49
N ILE A 30 10.86 0.33 -13.31
CA ILE A 30 10.58 1.76 -13.17
C ILE A 30 11.70 2.61 -13.76
N GLU A 31 12.95 2.28 -13.46
CA GLU A 31 14.11 3.02 -13.95
C GLU A 31 14.35 2.88 -15.47
N ALA A 32 13.87 1.80 -16.08
CA ALA A 32 13.97 1.58 -17.52
C ALA A 32 13.14 2.57 -18.35
N ASP A 33 12.15 3.23 -17.76
CA ASP A 33 11.30 4.19 -18.47
C ASP A 33 10.96 5.38 -17.54
N PRO A 34 11.57 6.56 -17.76
CA PRO A 34 11.34 7.75 -16.93
C PRO A 34 9.90 8.28 -16.96
N SER A 35 9.06 7.82 -17.89
CA SER A 35 7.64 8.18 -17.93
C SER A 35 6.79 7.42 -16.89
N ARG A 36 7.33 6.37 -16.28
CA ARG A 36 6.70 5.60 -15.20
C ARG A 36 6.85 6.33 -13.87
N ARG A 37 6.07 7.39 -13.69
CA ARG A 37 6.19 8.30 -12.54
C ARG A 37 5.24 7.99 -11.41
N PHE A 38 4.13 7.31 -11.69
CA PHE A 38 3.10 7.02 -10.71
C PHE A 38 3.02 5.51 -10.52
N VAL A 39 3.29 5.08 -9.29
CA VAL A 39 3.43 3.66 -8.96
C VAL A 39 2.40 3.30 -7.90
N VAL A 40 1.55 2.32 -8.20
CA VAL A 40 0.57 1.77 -7.26
C VAL A 40 1.03 0.39 -6.80
N ILE A 41 1.07 0.18 -5.48
CA ILE A 41 1.65 -1.01 -4.85
C ILE A 41 0.58 -1.79 -4.10
N SER A 42 0.56 -3.10 -4.33
CA SER A 42 -0.21 -4.06 -3.53
C SER A 42 0.57 -4.50 -2.28
N ALA A 43 -0.15 -5.06 -1.32
CA ALA A 43 0.48 -5.70 -0.16
C ALA A 43 1.40 -6.85 -0.59
N ALA A 44 2.50 -7.05 0.12
CA ALA A 44 3.43 -8.14 -0.13
C ALA A 44 2.71 -9.49 -0.16
N GLY A 45 2.83 -10.18 -1.28
CA GLY A 45 2.26 -11.49 -1.51
C GLY A 45 3.10 -12.62 -0.92
N ARG A 46 2.87 -13.83 -1.39
CA ARG A 46 3.64 -15.01 -1.00
C ARG A 46 5.02 -14.97 -1.65
N LYS A 47 6.03 -15.21 -0.85
CA LYS A 47 7.41 -15.43 -1.31
C LYS A 47 7.57 -16.84 -1.88
N THR A 48 6.93 -17.82 -1.21
CA THR A 48 6.82 -19.22 -1.64
C THR A 48 5.38 -19.70 -1.52
N PRO A 49 4.99 -20.83 -2.15
CA PRO A 49 3.64 -21.37 -2.00
C PRO A 49 3.23 -21.71 -0.54
N LYS A 50 4.21 -21.86 0.35
CA LYS A 50 3.98 -22.17 1.76
C LYS A 50 3.74 -20.94 2.62
N ASP A 51 4.06 -19.74 2.11
CA ASP A 51 3.89 -18.49 2.84
C ASP A 51 2.43 -18.05 2.85
N ASN A 52 2.09 -17.23 3.83
CA ASN A 52 0.83 -16.49 3.84
C ASN A 52 1.01 -15.15 3.14
N LYS A 53 -0.04 -14.66 2.49
CA LYS A 53 -0.10 -13.27 2.05
C LYS A 53 -0.16 -12.35 3.25
N LEU A 54 0.45 -11.18 3.14
CA LEU A 54 0.42 -10.19 4.21
C LEU A 54 -1.02 -9.81 4.61
N THR A 55 -1.90 -9.65 3.62
CA THR A 55 -3.32 -9.37 3.86
C THR A 55 -4.02 -10.47 4.65
N ASP A 56 -3.73 -11.73 4.33
CA ASP A 56 -4.30 -12.88 5.07
C ASP A 56 -3.87 -12.86 6.54
N LEU A 57 -2.61 -12.52 6.82
CA LEU A 57 -2.10 -12.38 8.19
C LEU A 57 -2.77 -11.24 8.95
N LEU A 58 -3.06 -10.13 8.28
CA LEU A 58 -3.77 -9.00 8.88
C LEU A 58 -5.21 -9.37 9.25
N TYR A 59 -5.93 -10.05 8.38
CA TYR A 59 -7.27 -10.56 8.69
C TYR A 59 -7.24 -11.57 9.84
N LEU A 60 -6.22 -12.41 9.89
CA LEU A 60 -6.04 -13.37 10.98
C LEU A 60 -5.78 -12.67 12.32
N CYS A 61 -4.96 -11.62 12.35
CA CYS A 61 -4.81 -10.77 13.54
C CYS A 61 -6.15 -10.24 14.03
N ARG A 62 -6.97 -9.73 13.12
CA ARG A 62 -8.31 -9.20 13.45
C ARG A 62 -9.20 -10.28 14.04
N ALA A 63 -9.21 -11.47 13.46
CA ALA A 63 -9.97 -12.61 13.97
C ALA A 63 -9.52 -13.02 15.37
N HIS A 64 -8.20 -13.08 15.64
CA HIS A 64 -7.67 -13.38 16.97
C HIS A 64 -8.17 -12.37 18.02
N ILE A 65 -8.14 -11.07 17.70
CA ILE A 65 -8.64 -10.05 18.62
C ILE A 65 -10.14 -10.24 18.89
N GLU A 66 -10.94 -10.49 17.86
CA GLU A 66 -12.37 -10.68 17.95
C GLU A 66 -12.74 -11.88 18.84
N TYR A 67 -11.97 -12.95 18.75
CA TYR A 67 -12.16 -14.17 19.55
C TYR A 67 -11.35 -14.19 20.84
N HIS A 68 -10.75 -13.07 21.25
CA HIS A 68 -9.93 -12.95 22.47
C HIS A 68 -8.75 -13.92 22.52
N VAL A 69 -8.18 -14.23 21.37
CA VAL A 69 -6.96 -15.04 21.23
C VAL A 69 -5.77 -14.09 21.06
N ASP A 70 -4.63 -14.42 21.66
CA ASP A 70 -3.41 -13.63 21.50
C ASP A 70 -3.00 -13.54 20.02
N CYS A 71 -2.96 -12.35 19.47
CA CYS A 71 -2.57 -12.10 18.08
C CYS A 71 -1.05 -11.88 17.91
N GLN A 72 -0.29 -11.83 19.00
CA GLN A 72 1.14 -11.52 18.93
C GLN A 72 1.93 -12.44 17.99
N PRO A 73 1.72 -13.76 17.99
CA PRO A 73 2.44 -14.65 17.06
C PRO A 73 2.16 -14.33 15.59
N VAL A 74 0.92 -13.96 15.24
CA VAL A 74 0.55 -13.57 13.87
C VAL A 74 1.14 -12.21 13.53
N PHE A 75 1.07 -11.26 14.46
CA PHE A 75 1.66 -9.95 14.27
C PHE A 75 3.17 -10.01 14.06
N ASP A 76 3.86 -10.91 14.78
CA ASP A 76 5.30 -11.13 14.60
C ASP A 76 5.63 -11.64 13.19
N LEU A 77 4.77 -12.44 12.56
CA LEU A 77 4.92 -12.84 11.17
C LEU A 77 4.78 -11.64 10.21
N ILE A 78 3.80 -10.77 10.44
CA ILE A 78 3.62 -9.53 9.65
C ILE A 78 4.88 -8.66 9.75
N LYS A 79 5.29 -8.37 10.97
CA LYS A 79 6.49 -7.58 11.25
C LYS A 79 7.73 -8.20 10.62
N GLY A 80 7.91 -9.50 10.79
CA GLY A 80 9.05 -10.24 10.25
C GLY A 80 9.14 -10.13 8.73
N ARG A 81 8.02 -10.25 8.01
CA ARG A 81 7.96 -10.11 6.55
C ARG A 81 8.39 -8.72 6.08
N LEU A 82 7.90 -7.69 6.73
CA LEU A 82 8.22 -6.30 6.38
C LEU A 82 9.67 -5.94 6.72
N LEU A 83 10.16 -6.36 7.88
CA LEU A 83 11.53 -6.10 8.31
C LEU A 83 12.55 -6.90 7.48
N GLU A 84 12.24 -8.11 7.05
CA GLU A 84 13.08 -8.86 6.11
C GLU A 84 13.35 -8.05 4.84
N ILE A 85 12.29 -7.52 4.21
CA ILE A 85 12.41 -6.69 3.02
C ILE A 85 13.25 -5.43 3.32
N LYS A 86 12.91 -4.71 4.38
CA LYS A 86 13.60 -3.50 4.79
C LYS A 86 15.10 -3.73 4.98
N ASN A 87 15.45 -4.77 5.75
CA ASN A 87 16.83 -5.07 6.11
C ASN A 87 17.66 -5.56 4.92
N GLU A 88 17.08 -6.43 4.08
CA GLU A 88 17.77 -6.92 2.88
C GLU A 88 18.02 -5.81 1.85
N LEU A 89 17.18 -4.79 1.81
CA LEU A 89 17.35 -3.62 0.95
C LEU A 89 18.17 -2.50 1.60
N GLY A 90 18.52 -2.63 2.88
CA GLY A 90 19.28 -1.62 3.61
C GLY A 90 18.53 -0.30 3.78
N LEU A 91 17.21 -0.34 3.95
CA LEU A 91 16.38 0.85 4.07
C LEU A 91 16.33 1.39 5.51
N ASP A 92 16.25 2.71 5.64
CA ASP A 92 16.11 3.42 6.91
C ASP A 92 14.66 3.80 7.24
N THR A 93 13.69 3.31 6.46
CA THR A 93 12.26 3.57 6.67
C THR A 93 11.87 3.24 8.11
N PRO A 94 11.33 4.20 8.90
CA PRO A 94 11.08 3.99 10.34
C PRO A 94 9.79 3.22 10.61
N ILE A 95 9.63 2.04 10.00
CA ILE A 95 8.40 1.24 10.11
C ILE A 95 8.28 0.51 11.44
N GLU A 96 9.38 0.26 12.17
CA GLU A 96 9.34 -0.44 13.45
C GLU A 96 8.50 0.30 14.49
N GLU A 97 8.69 1.61 14.57
CA GLU A 97 7.92 2.46 15.47
C GLU A 97 6.44 2.54 15.04
N GLU A 98 6.19 2.67 13.75
CA GLU A 98 4.83 2.67 13.22
C GLU A 98 4.13 1.32 13.44
N LEU A 99 4.85 0.20 13.28
CA LEU A 99 4.34 -1.14 13.55
C LEU A 99 4.01 -1.31 15.05
N SER A 100 4.82 -0.77 15.94
CA SER A 100 4.55 -0.81 17.38
C SER A 100 3.27 -0.05 17.72
N ARG A 101 3.11 1.16 17.20
CA ARG A 101 1.87 1.94 17.37
C ARG A 101 0.66 1.23 16.76
N PHE A 102 0.82 0.62 15.61
CA PHE A 102 -0.23 -0.18 14.97
C PHE A 102 -0.62 -1.38 15.84
N ARG A 103 0.36 -2.09 16.40
CA ARG A 103 0.10 -3.21 17.31
C ARG A 103 -0.72 -2.78 18.53
N GLU A 104 -0.37 -1.68 19.13
CA GLU A 104 -1.09 -1.14 20.30
C GLU A 104 -2.52 -0.72 19.94
N ALA A 105 -2.73 -0.17 18.75
CA ALA A 105 -4.02 0.32 18.29
C ALA A 105 -4.98 -0.79 17.80
N LEU A 106 -4.48 -1.98 17.49
CA LEU A 106 -5.26 -3.07 16.88
C LEU A 106 -6.64 -3.30 17.50
N PRO A 107 -6.82 -3.32 18.85
CA PRO A 107 -8.13 -3.56 19.46
C PRO A 107 -9.18 -2.50 19.10
N ASP A 108 -8.75 -1.29 18.80
CA ASP A 108 -9.62 -0.13 18.54
C ASP A 108 -9.81 0.15 17.04
N LEU A 109 -9.12 -0.56 16.18
CA LEU A 109 -9.17 -0.38 14.73
C LEU A 109 -10.30 -1.19 14.09
N THR A 110 -10.87 -0.62 13.02
CA THR A 110 -11.81 -1.36 12.18
C THR A 110 -11.08 -2.42 11.35
N ILE A 111 -11.84 -3.38 10.81
CA ILE A 111 -11.29 -4.37 9.89
C ILE A 111 -10.66 -3.71 8.65
N ASP A 112 -11.26 -2.63 8.16
CA ASP A 112 -10.74 -1.89 7.00
C ASP A 112 -9.44 -1.16 7.33
N ASP A 113 -9.35 -0.53 8.51
CA ASP A 113 -8.10 0.06 8.99
C ASP A 113 -6.97 -0.97 8.99
N ILE A 114 -7.23 -2.15 9.54
CA ILE A 114 -6.23 -3.22 9.67
C ILE A 114 -5.84 -3.75 8.29
N ALA A 115 -6.80 -4.07 7.43
CA ALA A 115 -6.56 -4.63 6.11
C ALA A 115 -5.76 -3.67 5.21
N SER A 116 -5.97 -2.37 5.32
CA SER A 116 -5.24 -1.35 4.54
C SER A 116 -3.74 -1.29 4.84
N ARG A 117 -3.31 -1.78 5.99
CA ARG A 117 -1.91 -1.67 6.43
C ARG A 117 -0.94 -2.54 5.65
N GLY A 118 -1.42 -3.57 4.99
CA GLY A 118 -0.59 -4.37 4.08
C GLY A 118 -0.03 -3.53 2.94
N GLU A 119 -0.89 -2.86 2.22
CA GLU A 119 -0.52 -1.94 1.13
C GLU A 119 0.24 -0.73 1.67
N TYR A 120 -0.18 -0.18 2.79
CA TYR A 120 0.46 0.98 3.40
C TYR A 120 1.94 0.72 3.69
N PHE A 121 2.27 -0.31 4.47
CA PHE A 121 3.66 -0.59 4.84
C PHE A 121 4.51 -1.05 3.65
N THR A 122 3.95 -1.87 2.77
CA THR A 122 4.67 -2.30 1.56
C THR A 122 5.00 -1.10 0.66
N SER A 123 4.06 -0.18 0.49
CA SER A 123 4.25 1.05 -0.31
C SER A 123 5.26 2.01 0.33
N ARG A 124 5.28 2.11 1.66
CA ARG A 124 6.27 2.91 2.38
C ARG A 124 7.69 2.43 2.08
N LEU A 125 7.92 1.13 2.12
CA LEU A 125 9.20 0.53 1.78
C LEU A 125 9.56 0.74 0.31
N MET A 126 8.60 0.56 -0.59
CA MET A 126 8.82 0.74 -2.02
C MET A 126 9.15 2.20 -2.37
N ALA A 127 8.47 3.16 -1.77
CA ALA A 127 8.72 4.57 -1.97
C ALA A 127 10.17 4.93 -1.62
N ASP A 128 10.64 4.50 -0.46
CA ASP A 128 12.01 4.74 -0.01
C ASP A 128 13.02 4.03 -0.91
N PHE A 129 12.73 2.81 -1.33
CA PHE A 129 13.61 2.05 -2.22
C PHE A 129 13.75 2.68 -3.60
N LEU A 130 12.64 3.19 -4.15
CA LEU A 130 12.66 3.91 -5.44
C LEU A 130 13.18 5.35 -5.31
N GLY A 131 13.22 5.91 -4.11
CA GLY A 131 13.50 7.33 -3.89
C GLY A 131 12.37 8.24 -4.37
N PHE A 132 11.13 7.75 -4.36
CA PHE A 132 9.93 8.47 -4.74
C PHE A 132 9.20 8.97 -3.48
N PRO A 133 8.52 10.13 -3.55
CA PRO A 133 7.60 10.52 -2.51
C PRO A 133 6.53 9.46 -2.27
N PHE A 134 6.19 9.23 -1.00
CA PHE A 134 5.05 8.43 -0.61
C PHE A 134 3.80 9.30 -0.52
N VAL A 135 2.72 8.86 -1.17
CA VAL A 135 1.40 9.49 -1.09
C VAL A 135 0.41 8.45 -0.57
N ASP A 136 -0.20 8.73 0.58
CA ASP A 136 -1.19 7.82 1.15
C ASP A 136 -2.49 7.86 0.32
N ALA A 137 -3.03 6.69 -0.02
CA ALA A 137 -4.29 6.58 -0.73
C ALA A 137 -5.46 7.24 0.00
N LYS A 138 -5.42 7.33 1.33
CA LYS A 138 -6.44 8.04 2.13
C LYS A 138 -6.57 9.52 1.75
N ASP A 139 -5.50 10.13 1.26
CA ASP A 139 -5.46 11.54 0.88
C ASP A 139 -5.84 11.78 -0.58
N VAL A 140 -5.99 10.73 -1.37
CA VAL A 140 -6.28 10.81 -2.80
C VAL A 140 -7.60 10.15 -3.15
N VAL A 141 -7.77 8.89 -2.80
CA VAL A 141 -8.90 8.06 -3.24
C VAL A 141 -10.11 8.34 -2.36
N ALA A 142 -11.10 9.02 -2.92
CA ALA A 142 -12.38 9.28 -2.27
C ALA A 142 -13.41 8.24 -2.66
N MET A 143 -14.11 7.72 -1.66
CA MET A 143 -15.14 6.70 -1.81
C MET A 143 -16.43 7.14 -1.15
N GLU A 144 -17.55 6.65 -1.65
CA GLU A 144 -18.84 6.78 -0.99
C GLU A 144 -19.01 5.70 0.11
N PHE A 145 -19.99 5.87 0.97
CA PHE A 145 -20.27 4.92 2.06
C PHE A 145 -20.59 3.50 1.58
N ASP A 146 -21.12 3.36 0.36
CA ASP A 146 -21.42 2.06 -0.25
C ASP A 146 -20.20 1.40 -0.91
N GLY A 147 -19.06 2.07 -0.90
CA GLY A 147 -17.82 1.59 -1.52
C GLY A 147 -17.62 1.95 -2.97
N THR A 148 -18.52 2.75 -3.56
CA THR A 148 -18.31 3.29 -4.92
C THR A 148 -17.31 4.44 -4.90
N PHE A 149 -16.64 4.68 -6.05
CA PHE A 149 -15.68 5.78 -6.18
C PHE A 149 -16.39 7.11 -6.36
N ASN A 150 -15.86 8.13 -5.70
CA ASN A 150 -16.15 9.51 -6.01
C ASN A 150 -15.07 10.06 -6.95
N PHE A 151 -15.30 10.00 -8.26
CA PHE A 151 -14.33 10.44 -9.26
C PHE A 151 -14.01 11.93 -9.18
N GLU A 152 -15.01 12.75 -8.94
CA GLU A 152 -14.83 14.21 -8.85
C GLU A 152 -13.89 14.56 -7.69
N LYS A 153 -14.17 14.05 -6.51
CA LYS A 153 -13.34 14.29 -5.32
C LYS A 153 -11.95 13.70 -5.45
N THR A 154 -11.83 12.49 -5.99
CA THR A 154 -10.53 11.84 -6.25
C THR A 154 -9.71 12.66 -7.24
N THR A 155 -10.31 13.13 -8.31
CA THR A 155 -9.63 13.99 -9.30
C THR A 155 -9.16 15.30 -8.68
N GLU A 156 -9.97 15.93 -7.86
CA GLU A 156 -9.61 17.15 -7.13
C GLU A 156 -8.40 16.90 -6.21
N ASN A 157 -8.45 15.84 -5.42
CA ASN A 157 -7.35 15.45 -4.53
C ASN A 157 -6.07 15.16 -5.31
N LEU A 158 -6.18 14.43 -6.41
CA LEU A 158 -5.05 14.07 -7.26
C LEU A 158 -4.39 15.31 -7.88
N LYS A 159 -5.17 16.27 -8.35
CA LYS A 159 -4.63 17.55 -8.86
C LYS A 159 -3.78 18.25 -7.80
N GLY A 160 -4.23 18.28 -6.55
CA GLY A 160 -3.46 18.85 -5.44
C GLY A 160 -2.14 18.13 -5.19
N VAL A 161 -2.14 16.80 -5.26
CA VAL A 161 -0.93 15.98 -5.11
C VAL A 161 0.04 16.20 -6.26
N LEU A 162 -0.44 16.25 -7.50
CA LEU A 162 0.38 16.44 -8.70
C LEU A 162 1.04 17.82 -8.76
N GLN A 163 0.46 18.84 -8.13
CA GLN A 163 1.08 20.16 -8.00
C GLN A 163 2.35 20.12 -7.13
N LYS A 164 2.43 19.17 -6.19
CA LYS A 164 3.54 19.05 -5.23
C LYS A 164 4.52 17.95 -5.60
N ASN A 165 4.11 16.95 -6.36
CA ASN A 165 4.89 15.75 -6.65
C ASN A 165 4.85 15.44 -8.13
N SER A 166 6.01 15.40 -8.78
CA SER A 166 6.13 14.99 -10.18
C SER A 166 6.11 13.47 -10.36
N ARG A 167 6.28 12.74 -9.28
CA ARG A 167 6.26 11.29 -9.20
C ARG A 167 5.90 10.85 -7.77
N PHE A 168 5.31 9.68 -7.62
CA PHE A 168 5.01 9.14 -6.28
C PHE A 168 4.76 7.63 -6.30
N VAL A 169 4.83 7.03 -5.11
CA VAL A 169 4.31 5.70 -4.81
C VAL A 169 3.07 5.83 -3.94
N MET A 170 2.01 5.15 -4.30
CA MET A 170 0.75 5.13 -3.57
C MET A 170 0.31 3.68 -3.29
N PRO A 171 -0.19 3.38 -2.09
CA PRO A 171 -0.82 2.08 -1.84
C PRO A 171 -2.13 1.94 -2.64
N GLY A 172 -2.38 0.73 -3.16
CA GLY A 172 -3.66 0.38 -3.76
C GLY A 172 -4.68 -0.07 -2.71
N PHE A 173 -5.82 -0.55 -3.15
CA PHE A 173 -6.80 -1.31 -2.36
C PHE A 173 -7.69 -0.51 -1.41
N TYR A 174 -7.39 0.70 -1.01
CA TYR A 174 -8.22 1.48 -0.09
C TYR A 174 -8.33 2.95 -0.45
N GLY A 175 -9.30 3.59 0.13
CA GLY A 175 -9.54 5.03 0.08
C GLY A 175 -10.23 5.50 1.35
N THR A 176 -10.87 6.66 1.28
CA THR A 176 -11.50 7.31 2.42
C THR A 176 -12.95 7.66 2.10
N THR A 177 -13.87 7.30 2.99
CA THR A 177 -15.28 7.71 2.92
C THR A 177 -15.47 9.17 3.36
N PRO A 178 -16.66 9.79 3.12
CA PRO A 178 -16.89 11.20 3.43
C PRO A 178 -16.68 11.58 4.91
N ASP A 179 -16.82 10.62 5.83
CA ASP A 179 -16.55 10.81 7.27
C ASP A 179 -15.08 10.66 7.65
N GLY A 180 -14.18 10.54 6.68
CA GLY A 180 -12.74 10.42 6.91
C GLY A 180 -12.26 9.03 7.33
N LYS A 181 -13.11 8.01 7.24
CA LYS A 181 -12.75 6.63 7.60
C LYS A 181 -12.21 5.87 6.41
N ILE A 182 -11.21 5.01 6.67
CA ILE A 182 -10.67 4.11 5.66
C ILE A 182 -11.72 3.09 5.24
N LYS A 183 -11.81 2.87 3.95
CA LYS A 183 -12.62 1.82 3.34
C LYS A 183 -11.77 1.05 2.33
N VAL A 184 -11.71 -0.28 2.48
CA VAL A 184 -11.04 -1.14 1.52
C VAL A 184 -11.95 -1.43 0.33
N MET A 185 -11.32 -1.63 -0.82
CA MET A 185 -12.00 -2.01 -2.05
C MET A 185 -12.29 -3.50 -2.05
N THR A 186 -13.23 -3.91 -2.88
CA THR A 186 -13.47 -5.31 -3.19
C THR A 186 -12.30 -5.91 -3.98
N ARG A 187 -12.37 -7.20 -4.29
CA ARG A 187 -11.33 -7.93 -5.02
C ARG A 187 -10.90 -7.16 -6.29
N GLY A 188 -9.61 -7.03 -6.52
CA GLY A 188 -9.06 -6.27 -7.65
C GLY A 188 -8.87 -4.77 -7.39
N GLY A 189 -9.02 -4.33 -6.15
CA GLY A 189 -8.98 -2.91 -5.77
C GLY A 189 -7.70 -2.17 -6.15
N SER A 190 -6.53 -2.82 -6.15
CA SER A 190 -5.29 -2.18 -6.60
C SER A 190 -5.26 -1.94 -8.11
N ASP A 191 -5.92 -2.79 -8.92
CA ASP A 191 -6.09 -2.56 -10.35
C ASP A 191 -7.03 -1.37 -10.59
N ILE A 192 -8.10 -1.27 -9.81
CA ILE A 192 -9.03 -0.14 -9.85
C ILE A 192 -8.29 1.15 -9.47
N SER A 193 -7.49 1.14 -8.40
CA SER A 193 -6.69 2.30 -7.99
C SER A 193 -5.75 2.77 -9.11
N GLY A 194 -5.09 1.84 -9.79
CA GLY A 194 -4.24 2.15 -10.94
C GLY A 194 -5.00 2.73 -12.13
N SER A 195 -6.27 2.37 -12.30
CA SER A 195 -7.11 2.89 -13.38
C SER A 195 -7.67 4.29 -13.11
N ILE A 196 -7.72 4.71 -11.85
CA ILE A 196 -8.24 6.03 -11.45
C ILE A 196 -7.20 7.13 -11.67
N LEU A 197 -5.92 6.82 -11.51
CA LEU A 197 -4.81 7.75 -11.71
C LEU A 197 -4.54 8.03 -13.18
#